data_d5efcc454b072d376ab638e022611250
#
_entry.id   d5efcc454b072d376ab638e022611250
#
_cell.length_a   1.000
_cell.length_b   1.000
_cell.length_c   1.000
_cell.angle_alpha   90.00
_cell.angle_beta   90.00
_cell.angle_gamma   90.00
#
_symmetry.space_group_name_H-M   'P 1'
#
loop_
_entity.id
_entity.type
_entity.pdbx_description
1 polymer ?
#
loop_
_entity_poly.entity_id
_entity_poly.type
_entity_poly.pdbx_seq_one_letter_code
_entity_poly.pdbx_strand_id
1 'polypeptide(L)'
;MDKKEYIQSKIRDIKDFPKEGIIFKDITPLLMDVKGVEYVIDLLVENLGGQKVDKVVGMESRGFFFGMLLAQRLGAGFVPVRKKGKLPYKTLSQTYDLEYGQDVLEIHQDAIAKGEKVLIHDDILATGGTAEAVVKLVERLGGDIVQLDFLMELHFLNGREKLEGHPVYSIL
;
A
#
# COMPACT_ATOMS: atom_id res chain seq x y z
N MET A 1 7.21 -15.24 -21.01
CA MET A 1 7.35 -14.37 -19.81
C MET A 1 5.94 -14.12 -19.31
N ASP A 2 5.63 -14.61 -18.13
CA ASP A 2 4.34 -14.36 -17.52
C ASP A 2 4.25 -12.91 -16.97
N LYS A 3 3.05 -12.51 -16.48
CA LYS A 3 2.85 -11.13 -15.98
C LYS A 3 3.80 -10.77 -14.82
N LYS A 4 4.06 -11.71 -13.89
CA LYS A 4 4.94 -11.48 -12.73
C LYS A 4 6.39 -11.33 -13.14
N GLU A 5 6.89 -12.22 -13.98
CA GLU A 5 8.25 -12.13 -14.55
C GLU A 5 8.46 -10.82 -15.30
N TYR A 6 7.45 -10.38 -16.05
CA TYR A 6 7.50 -9.09 -16.75
C TYR A 6 7.60 -7.92 -15.79
N ILE A 7 6.75 -7.86 -14.76
CA ILE A 7 6.79 -6.83 -13.72
C ILE A 7 8.15 -6.83 -13.03
N GLN A 8 8.65 -7.98 -12.62
CA GLN A 8 9.94 -8.11 -11.95
C GLN A 8 11.09 -7.59 -12.81
N SER A 9 11.07 -7.83 -14.13
CA SER A 9 12.09 -7.34 -15.06
C SER A 9 12.14 -5.82 -15.17
N LYS A 10 11.08 -5.11 -14.73
CA LYS A 10 10.97 -3.65 -14.73
C LYS A 10 11.31 -3.00 -13.39
N ILE A 11 11.65 -3.78 -12.37
CA ILE A 11 12.09 -3.28 -11.07
C ILE A 11 13.61 -3.31 -11.02
N ARG A 12 14.21 -2.19 -10.65
CA ARG A 12 15.66 -2.02 -10.64
C ARG A 12 16.21 -2.11 -9.22
N ASP A 13 17.24 -2.91 -9.04
CA ASP A 13 17.98 -3.01 -7.78
C ASP A 13 19.07 -1.95 -7.70
N ILE A 14 18.97 -1.06 -6.71
CA ILE A 14 19.99 -0.06 -6.41
C ILE A 14 20.73 -0.49 -5.16
N LYS A 15 21.98 -0.88 -5.31
CA LYS A 15 22.84 -1.28 -4.19
C LYS A 15 23.23 -0.05 -3.36
N ASP A 16 23.35 -0.27 -2.05
CA ASP A 16 23.85 0.71 -1.09
C ASP A 16 23.08 2.05 -1.09
N PHE A 17 21.74 1.97 -1.23
CA PHE A 17 20.83 3.12 -1.15
C PHE A 17 19.73 2.86 -0.11
N PRO A 18 19.40 3.83 0.79
CA PRO A 18 20.08 5.14 1.00
C PRO A 18 21.41 5.04 1.77
N LYS A 19 21.79 3.85 2.23
CA LYS A 19 23.04 3.58 2.95
C LYS A 19 23.60 2.21 2.56
N GLU A 20 24.90 2.01 2.84
CA GLU A 20 25.61 0.76 2.58
C GLU A 20 24.88 -0.48 3.16
N GLY A 21 24.86 -1.56 2.41
CA GLY A 21 24.23 -2.84 2.77
C GLY A 21 22.74 -2.92 2.44
N ILE A 22 22.08 -1.84 2.00
CA ILE A 22 20.67 -1.86 1.60
C ILE A 22 20.55 -1.98 0.08
N ILE A 23 19.69 -2.89 -0.38
CA ILE A 23 19.27 -2.97 -1.79
C ILE A 23 17.90 -2.33 -1.90
N PHE A 24 17.86 -1.14 -2.50
CA PHE A 24 16.61 -0.42 -2.73
C PHE A 24 15.93 -0.91 -4.02
N LYS A 25 14.65 -1.20 -3.93
CA LYS A 25 13.81 -1.62 -5.06
C LYS A 25 13.21 -0.38 -5.73
N ASP A 26 13.78 0.01 -6.85
CA ASP A 26 13.32 1.16 -7.63
C ASP A 26 12.26 0.73 -8.65
N ILE A 27 11.03 1.17 -8.44
CA ILE A 27 9.89 0.90 -9.31
C ILE A 27 9.73 1.93 -10.44
N THR A 28 10.57 2.95 -10.51
CA THR A 28 10.45 4.01 -11.52
C THR A 28 10.43 3.47 -12.96
N PRO A 29 11.27 2.48 -13.35
CA PRO A 29 11.17 1.91 -14.70
C PRO A 29 9.83 1.21 -14.96
N LEU A 30 9.24 0.59 -13.93
CA LEU A 30 7.91 -0.02 -14.03
C LEU A 30 6.82 1.04 -14.25
N LEU A 31 6.89 2.15 -13.51
CA LEU A 31 5.92 3.25 -13.67
C LEU A 31 5.96 3.91 -15.05
N MET A 32 7.10 3.87 -15.74
CA MET A 32 7.25 4.37 -17.11
C MET A 32 6.79 3.38 -18.19
N ASP A 33 6.47 2.14 -17.81
CA ASP A 33 6.07 1.07 -18.73
C ASP A 33 4.57 0.81 -18.62
N VAL A 34 3.80 1.31 -19.58
CA VAL A 34 2.33 1.21 -19.59
C VAL A 34 1.85 -0.23 -19.43
N LYS A 35 2.48 -1.17 -20.13
CA LYS A 35 2.13 -2.58 -20.05
C LYS A 35 2.42 -3.18 -18.68
N GLY A 36 3.54 -2.81 -18.08
CA GLY A 36 3.89 -3.21 -16.72
C GLY A 36 2.89 -2.71 -15.69
N VAL A 37 2.49 -1.44 -15.80
CA VAL A 37 1.44 -0.84 -14.94
C VAL A 37 0.11 -1.57 -15.10
N GLU A 38 -0.32 -1.85 -16.34
CA GLU A 38 -1.54 -2.62 -16.61
C GLU A 38 -1.49 -4.02 -15.96
N TYR A 39 -0.37 -4.71 -16.08
CA TYR A 39 -0.20 -6.04 -15.47
C TYR A 39 -0.27 -6.01 -13.95
N VAL A 40 0.29 -4.97 -13.31
CA VAL A 40 0.16 -4.79 -11.85
C VAL A 40 -1.30 -4.65 -11.46
N ILE A 41 -2.03 -3.74 -12.11
CA ILE A 41 -3.45 -3.51 -11.81
C ILE A 41 -4.29 -4.76 -12.06
N ASP A 42 -4.07 -5.44 -13.17
CA ASP A 42 -4.78 -6.68 -13.49
C ASP A 42 -4.60 -7.73 -12.39
N LEU A 43 -3.36 -8.01 -11.97
CA LEU A 43 -3.08 -9.03 -10.96
C LEU A 43 -3.67 -8.68 -9.58
N LEU A 44 -3.61 -7.40 -9.19
CA LEU A 44 -4.19 -6.94 -7.93
C LEU A 44 -5.72 -7.06 -7.95
N VAL A 45 -6.36 -6.69 -9.05
CA VAL A 45 -7.82 -6.79 -9.20
C VAL A 45 -8.28 -8.24 -9.34
N GLU A 46 -7.57 -9.07 -10.11
CA GLU A 46 -7.84 -10.51 -10.25
C GLU A 46 -7.81 -11.21 -8.88
N ASN A 47 -6.85 -10.87 -8.03
CA ASN A 47 -6.74 -11.47 -6.69
C ASN A 47 -7.92 -11.11 -5.76
N LEU A 48 -8.53 -9.95 -5.91
CA LEU A 48 -9.72 -9.57 -5.13
C LEU A 48 -10.94 -10.46 -5.42
N GLY A 49 -10.93 -11.19 -6.54
CA GLY A 49 -11.99 -12.17 -6.85
C GLY A 49 -13.39 -11.59 -6.93
N GLY A 50 -13.53 -10.33 -7.32
CA GLY A 50 -14.83 -9.64 -7.42
C GLY A 50 -15.36 -9.11 -6.08
N GLN A 51 -14.58 -9.11 -5.00
CA GLN A 51 -14.98 -8.49 -3.74
C GLN A 51 -15.27 -7.00 -3.94
N LYS A 52 -16.35 -6.53 -3.29
CA LYS A 52 -16.69 -5.11 -3.32
C LYS A 52 -15.65 -4.30 -2.56
N VAL A 53 -15.22 -3.19 -3.16
CA VAL A 53 -14.35 -2.19 -2.55
C VAL A 53 -15.01 -0.83 -2.70
N ASP A 54 -15.22 -0.12 -1.59
CA ASP A 54 -15.78 1.23 -1.58
C ASP A 54 -14.67 2.28 -1.56
N LYS A 55 -13.55 1.99 -0.90
CA LYS A 55 -12.39 2.88 -0.77
C LYS A 55 -11.09 2.11 -0.96
N VAL A 56 -10.16 2.72 -1.68
CA VAL A 56 -8.75 2.31 -1.72
C VAL A 56 -7.94 3.31 -0.92
N VAL A 57 -7.28 2.84 0.12
CA VAL A 57 -6.38 3.64 0.96
C VAL A 57 -4.95 3.45 0.48
N GLY A 58 -4.31 4.52 0.01
CA GLY A 58 -2.93 4.51 -0.43
C GLY A 58 -2.00 5.18 0.59
N MET A 59 -0.82 4.59 0.82
CA MET A 59 0.16 5.11 1.77
C MET A 59 1.16 6.05 1.09
N GLU A 60 1.46 7.19 1.74
CA GLU A 60 2.46 8.15 1.23
C GLU A 60 3.82 7.51 1.09
N SER A 61 4.42 7.69 -0.07
CA SER A 61 3.87 8.31 -1.26
C SER A 61 3.78 7.33 -2.42
N ARG A 62 4.57 6.25 -2.45
CA ARG A 62 4.63 5.31 -3.57
C ARG A 62 3.35 4.46 -3.70
N GLY A 63 2.64 4.24 -2.59
CA GLY A 63 1.32 3.62 -2.59
C GLY A 63 0.23 4.42 -3.32
N PHE A 64 0.46 5.70 -3.61
CA PHE A 64 -0.49 6.52 -4.38
C PHE A 64 -0.54 6.14 -5.85
N PHE A 65 0.57 5.71 -6.44
CA PHE A 65 0.65 5.49 -7.88
C PHE A 65 -0.32 4.40 -8.34
N PHE A 66 -0.16 3.21 -7.84
CA PHE A 66 -1.10 2.11 -8.15
C PHE A 66 -2.41 2.23 -7.38
N GLY A 67 -2.41 2.79 -6.17
CA GLY A 67 -3.61 2.99 -5.36
C GLY A 67 -4.68 3.80 -6.08
N MET A 68 -4.30 4.90 -6.73
CA MET A 68 -5.24 5.71 -7.52
C MET A 68 -5.78 4.96 -8.75
N LEU A 69 -4.92 4.19 -9.42
CA LEU A 69 -5.32 3.38 -10.57
C LEU A 69 -6.26 2.22 -10.16
N LEU A 70 -5.98 1.60 -9.01
CA LEU A 70 -6.85 0.59 -8.41
C LEU A 70 -8.22 1.14 -8.08
N ALA A 71 -8.27 2.30 -7.42
CA ALA A 71 -9.53 2.96 -7.10
C ALA A 71 -10.38 3.22 -8.36
N GLN A 72 -9.76 3.74 -9.41
CA GLN A 72 -10.43 3.95 -10.70
C GLN A 72 -10.94 2.63 -11.31
N ARG A 73 -10.10 1.60 -11.35
CA ARG A 73 -10.45 0.30 -11.94
C ARG A 73 -11.57 -0.40 -11.18
N LEU A 74 -11.63 -0.24 -9.87
CA LEU A 74 -12.64 -0.83 -8.98
C LEU A 74 -13.91 0.02 -8.84
N GLY A 75 -13.94 1.24 -9.40
CA GLY A 75 -15.04 2.18 -9.18
C GLY A 75 -15.16 2.64 -7.72
N ALA A 76 -14.05 2.66 -7.00
CA ALA A 76 -13.94 3.04 -5.59
C ALA A 76 -13.38 4.46 -5.43
N GLY A 77 -13.61 5.06 -4.26
CA GLY A 77 -12.94 6.31 -3.89
C GLY A 77 -11.48 6.06 -3.48
N PHE A 78 -10.58 7.02 -3.74
CA PHE A 78 -9.20 6.97 -3.26
C PHE A 78 -9.04 7.82 -2.00
N VAL A 79 -8.35 7.27 -0.99
CA VAL A 79 -8.07 7.92 0.30
C VAL A 79 -6.56 7.94 0.53
N PRO A 80 -5.92 9.11 0.54
CA PRO A 80 -4.50 9.22 0.88
C PRO A 80 -4.29 9.17 2.38
N VAL A 81 -3.38 8.31 2.84
CA VAL A 81 -2.77 8.39 4.17
C VAL A 81 -1.42 9.07 4.03
N ARG A 82 -1.18 10.08 4.86
CA ARG A 82 0.01 10.92 4.74
C ARG A 82 0.74 11.09 6.06
N LYS A 83 1.98 11.51 5.99
CA LYS A 83 2.76 11.93 7.14
C LYS A 83 2.17 13.18 7.79
N LYS A 84 2.39 13.33 9.09
CA LYS A 84 1.83 14.42 9.91
C LYS A 84 1.99 15.80 9.26
N GLY A 85 0.90 16.57 9.28
CA GLY A 85 0.86 17.96 8.81
C GLY A 85 0.70 18.13 7.30
N LYS A 86 0.52 17.06 6.53
CA LYS A 86 0.35 17.15 5.05
C LYS A 86 -1.09 17.15 4.60
N LEU A 87 -2.04 16.82 5.45
CA LEU A 87 -3.47 16.85 5.14
C LEU A 87 -4.11 18.14 5.64
N PRO A 88 -4.90 18.86 4.81
CA PRO A 88 -5.36 20.22 5.14
C PRO A 88 -6.63 20.29 6.00
N TYR A 89 -7.35 19.17 6.17
CA TYR A 89 -8.60 19.10 6.94
C TYR A 89 -8.40 18.37 8.26
N LYS A 90 -9.47 18.14 9.02
CA LYS A 90 -9.42 17.40 10.29
C LYS A 90 -8.93 15.98 10.10
N THR A 91 -7.90 15.61 10.86
CA THR A 91 -7.24 14.30 10.74
C THR A 91 -7.44 13.43 11.97
N LEU A 92 -7.35 12.14 11.77
CA LEU A 92 -7.07 11.12 12.77
C LEU A 92 -5.61 10.70 12.60
N SER A 93 -4.86 10.61 13.69
CA SER A 93 -3.42 10.30 13.66
C SER A 93 -3.13 8.96 14.32
N GLN A 94 -2.11 8.27 13.82
CA GLN A 94 -1.55 7.05 14.40
C GLN A 94 -0.03 7.12 14.40
N THR A 95 0.56 6.99 15.59
CA THR A 95 2.01 6.85 15.76
C THR A 95 2.43 5.41 15.51
N TYR A 96 3.58 5.21 14.90
CA TYR A 96 4.19 3.91 14.68
C TYR A 96 5.71 3.98 14.86
N ASP A 97 6.31 2.86 15.24
CA ASP A 97 7.73 2.76 15.47
C ASP A 97 8.49 2.55 14.16
N LEU A 98 9.61 3.27 14.04
CA LEU A 98 10.63 3.07 13.03
C LEU A 98 11.79 2.28 13.63
N GLU A 99 12.74 1.84 12.79
CA GLU A 99 14.01 1.26 13.25
C GLU A 99 14.73 2.22 14.22
N TYR A 100 14.63 3.53 13.96
CA TYR A 100 15.13 4.60 14.84
C TYR A 100 14.06 5.67 14.99
N GLY A 101 13.45 5.78 16.21
CA GLY A 101 12.43 6.78 16.53
C GLY A 101 11.02 6.34 16.14
N GLN A 102 10.15 7.34 16.05
CA GLN A 102 8.74 7.18 15.72
C GLN A 102 8.33 8.12 14.60
N ASP A 103 7.33 7.75 13.84
CA ASP A 103 6.68 8.61 12.84
C ASP A 103 5.16 8.58 13.05
N VAL A 104 4.45 9.50 12.41
CA VAL A 104 3.01 9.67 12.55
C VAL A 104 2.36 9.70 11.19
N LEU A 105 1.35 8.86 11.00
CA LEU A 105 0.48 8.89 9.82
C LEU A 105 -0.87 9.52 10.16
N GLU A 106 -1.44 10.17 9.19
CA GLU A 106 -2.73 10.85 9.28
C GLU A 106 -3.65 10.46 8.13
N ILE A 107 -4.95 10.37 8.45
CA ILE A 107 -6.05 10.20 7.51
C ILE A 107 -7.12 11.25 7.83
N HIS A 108 -7.85 11.75 6.83
CA HIS A 108 -8.99 12.63 7.08
C HIS A 108 -10.09 11.91 7.87
N GLN A 109 -10.70 12.58 8.84
CA GLN A 109 -11.73 11.99 9.71
C GLN A 109 -13.01 11.60 8.95
N ASP A 110 -13.28 12.23 7.82
CA ASP A 110 -14.44 12.01 6.94
C ASP A 110 -14.14 11.12 5.73
N ALA A 111 -12.94 10.51 5.68
CA ALA A 111 -12.49 9.77 4.50
C ALA A 111 -13.21 8.42 4.31
N ILE A 112 -13.62 7.79 5.41
CA ILE A 112 -14.23 6.46 5.43
C ILE A 112 -15.48 6.49 6.31
N ALA A 113 -16.61 6.08 5.76
CA ALA A 113 -17.83 5.88 6.52
C ALA A 113 -17.83 4.48 7.17
N LYS A 114 -18.56 4.36 8.28
CA LYS A 114 -18.67 3.08 9.00
C LYS A 114 -19.23 1.98 8.10
N GLY A 115 -18.51 0.86 8.02
CA GLY A 115 -18.88 -0.33 7.26
C GLY A 115 -18.51 -0.26 5.77
N GLU A 116 -17.89 0.82 5.28
CA GLU A 116 -17.32 0.83 3.93
C GLU A 116 -16.22 -0.21 3.78
N LYS A 117 -16.22 -0.88 2.63
CA LYS A 117 -15.23 -1.91 2.28
C LYS A 117 -13.94 -1.26 1.82
N VAL A 118 -12.86 -1.52 2.52
CA VAL A 118 -11.58 -0.83 2.34
C VAL A 118 -10.49 -1.79 1.87
N LEU A 119 -9.87 -1.46 0.75
CA LEU A 119 -8.61 -2.04 0.29
C LEU A 119 -7.47 -1.11 0.71
N ILE A 120 -6.46 -1.64 1.39
CA ILE A 120 -5.25 -0.90 1.75
C ILE A 120 -4.14 -1.28 0.78
N HIS A 121 -3.47 -0.28 0.19
CA HIS A 121 -2.43 -0.50 -0.82
C HIS A 121 -1.14 0.25 -0.51
N ASP A 122 0.00 -0.45 -0.68
CA ASP A 122 1.32 0.16 -0.81
C ASP A 122 2.15 -0.59 -1.87
N ASP A 123 3.26 -0.02 -2.29
CA ASP A 123 4.14 -0.67 -3.25
C ASP A 123 4.98 -1.79 -2.60
N ILE A 124 5.38 -1.65 -1.35
CA ILE A 124 6.24 -2.61 -0.67
C ILE A 124 5.78 -2.91 0.76
N LEU A 125 5.71 -4.20 1.10
CA LEU A 125 5.61 -4.66 2.47
C LEU A 125 7.02 -4.99 2.98
N ALA A 126 7.54 -4.14 3.86
CA ALA A 126 8.84 -4.33 4.52
C ALA A 126 8.65 -4.86 5.95
N THR A 127 8.82 -4.03 6.96
CA THR A 127 8.66 -4.42 8.37
C THR A 127 7.20 -4.47 8.84
N GLY A 128 6.26 -3.97 8.03
CA GLY A 128 4.83 -3.96 8.33
C GLY A 128 4.35 -2.84 9.26
N GLY A 129 5.24 -2.03 9.83
CA GLY A 129 4.85 -0.98 10.79
C GLY A 129 3.95 0.09 10.19
N THR A 130 4.26 0.56 8.99
CA THR A 130 3.42 1.53 8.26
C THR A 130 2.04 0.95 7.97
N ALA A 131 1.99 -0.27 7.44
CA ALA A 131 0.74 -0.95 7.11
C ALA A 131 -0.13 -1.19 8.36
N GLU A 132 0.46 -1.63 9.48
CA GLU A 132 -0.23 -1.79 10.77
C GLU A 132 -0.83 -0.46 11.27
N ALA A 133 -0.10 0.64 11.14
CA ALA A 133 -0.61 1.95 11.51
C ALA A 133 -1.82 2.36 10.67
N VAL A 134 -1.79 2.06 9.36
CA VAL A 134 -2.93 2.34 8.46
C VAL A 134 -4.12 1.45 8.79
N VAL A 135 -3.92 0.17 9.10
CA VAL A 135 -4.98 -0.73 9.61
C VAL A 135 -5.69 -0.10 10.79
N LYS A 136 -4.94 0.34 11.80
CA LYS A 136 -5.49 1.00 13.01
C LYS A 136 -6.29 2.26 12.68
N LEU A 137 -5.82 3.08 11.73
CA LEU A 137 -6.54 4.28 11.28
C LEU A 137 -7.89 3.92 10.63
N VAL A 138 -7.90 2.96 9.72
CA VAL A 138 -9.10 2.50 9.02
C VAL A 138 -10.12 1.91 9.99
N GLU A 139 -9.69 1.05 10.92
CA GLU A 139 -10.54 0.45 11.94
C GLU A 139 -11.15 1.49 12.88
N ARG A 140 -10.37 2.49 13.30
CA ARG A 140 -10.85 3.60 14.15
C ARG A 140 -11.89 4.48 13.46
N LEU A 141 -11.88 4.57 12.13
CA LEU A 141 -12.95 5.21 11.35
C LEU A 141 -14.16 4.29 11.13
N GLY A 142 -14.05 3.00 11.46
CA GLY A 142 -15.11 2.00 11.30
C GLY A 142 -15.16 1.39 9.90
N GLY A 143 -14.09 1.49 9.12
CA GLY A 143 -13.94 0.81 7.83
C GLY A 143 -13.79 -0.71 8.02
N ASP A 144 -14.29 -1.46 7.05
CA ASP A 144 -14.19 -2.92 6.99
C ASP A 144 -13.09 -3.30 5.98
N ILE A 145 -11.93 -3.71 6.49
CA ILE A 145 -10.75 -4.02 5.66
C ILE A 145 -10.98 -5.36 4.95
N VAL A 146 -11.06 -5.32 3.62
CA VAL A 146 -11.23 -6.53 2.81
C VAL A 146 -9.91 -7.20 2.47
N GLN A 147 -8.85 -6.42 2.27
CA GLN A 147 -7.50 -6.91 1.99
C GLN A 147 -6.48 -5.79 2.14
N LEU A 148 -5.24 -6.18 2.42
CA LEU A 148 -4.06 -5.35 2.14
C LEU A 148 -3.33 -5.94 0.94
N ASP A 149 -2.97 -5.13 -0.03
CA ASP A 149 -2.19 -5.58 -1.19
C ASP A 149 -0.93 -4.75 -1.45
N PHE A 150 0.06 -5.42 -2.01
CA PHE A 150 1.39 -4.86 -2.27
C PHE A 150 1.90 -5.30 -3.64
N LEU A 151 2.69 -4.44 -4.27
CA LEU A 151 3.42 -4.84 -5.46
C LEU A 151 4.47 -5.90 -5.12
N MET A 152 5.20 -5.72 -4.00
CA MET A 152 6.20 -6.67 -3.54
C MET A 152 6.28 -6.78 -2.02
N GLU A 153 6.87 -7.88 -1.56
CA GLU A 153 7.11 -8.16 -0.15
C GLU A 153 8.57 -8.52 0.11
N LEU A 154 9.15 -7.95 1.16
CA LEU A 154 10.47 -8.33 1.66
C LEU A 154 10.30 -9.40 2.75
N HIS A 155 10.11 -10.65 2.34
CA HIS A 155 9.80 -11.79 3.22
C HIS A 155 10.74 -11.94 4.41
N PHE A 156 12.03 -11.60 4.25
CA PHE A 156 13.04 -11.69 5.32
C PHE A 156 12.81 -10.71 6.47
N LEU A 157 11.91 -9.72 6.31
CA LEU A 157 11.53 -8.76 7.36
C LEU A 157 10.26 -9.16 8.12
N ASN A 158 9.59 -10.24 7.74
CA ASN A 158 8.41 -10.80 8.40
C ASN A 158 7.27 -9.77 8.62
N GLY A 159 7.09 -8.81 7.71
CA GLY A 159 6.11 -7.73 7.87
C GLY A 159 4.66 -8.21 8.01
N ARG A 160 4.32 -9.40 7.48
CA ARG A 160 2.98 -10.00 7.60
C ARG A 160 2.58 -10.30 9.05
N GLU A 161 3.52 -10.58 9.94
CA GLU A 161 3.23 -10.88 11.35
C GLU A 161 2.49 -9.74 12.05
N LYS A 162 2.75 -8.49 11.64
CA LYS A 162 2.04 -7.31 12.16
C LYS A 162 0.64 -7.12 11.58
N LEU A 163 0.29 -7.89 10.57
CA LEU A 163 -0.99 -7.79 9.84
C LEU A 163 -1.87 -9.02 10.09
N GLU A 164 -1.58 -9.81 11.14
CA GLU A 164 -2.38 -10.98 11.51
C GLU A 164 -3.86 -10.62 11.66
N GLY A 165 -4.72 -11.49 11.13
CA GLY A 165 -6.17 -11.30 11.13
C GLY A 165 -6.71 -10.59 9.88
N HIS A 166 -5.85 -10.09 9.00
CA HIS A 166 -6.24 -9.47 7.74
C HIS A 166 -5.71 -10.26 6.52
N PRO A 167 -6.51 -10.39 5.44
CA PRO A 167 -6.00 -10.94 4.19
C PRO A 167 -4.89 -10.05 3.62
N VAL A 168 -3.73 -10.64 3.30
CA VAL A 168 -2.59 -9.93 2.71
C VAL A 168 -2.17 -10.60 1.41
N TYR A 169 -2.03 -9.83 0.35
CA TYR A 169 -1.55 -10.27 -0.95
C TYR A 169 -0.36 -9.44 -1.42
N SER A 170 0.63 -10.08 -2.02
CA SER A 170 1.72 -9.44 -2.76
C SER A 170 1.90 -10.10 -4.11
N ILE A 171 2.21 -9.32 -5.14
CA ILE A 171 2.47 -9.85 -6.48
C ILE A 171 3.81 -10.59 -6.50
N LEU A 172 4.87 -9.99 -5.94
CA LEU A 172 6.24 -10.47 -5.89
C LEU A 172 6.70 -10.71 -4.45
#